data_4e0d536ce4bb7ce84bcb408b870f1696
#
_entry.id   4e0d536ce4bb7ce84bcb408b870f1696
#
_cell.length_a   1.000
_cell.length_b   1.000
_cell.length_c   1.000
_cell.angle_alpha   90.00
_cell.angle_beta   90.00
_cell.angle_gamma   90.00
#
_symmetry.space_group_name_H-M   'P 1'
#
loop_
_entity.id
_entity.type
_entity.pdbx_description
1 polymer ?
#
loop_
_entity_poly.entity_id
_entity_poly.type
_entity_poly.pdbx_seq_one_letter_code
_entity_poly.pdbx_strand_id
1 'polypeptide(L)'
;KEAIRNTFLLDSLVTKFQKQDQFIKSIKSALSGENESDEGLLKEINKNNLESFNREFNRVKADSLLRLEVMQEDKYNLMPNSKNNVKFMLFSPASGLISEPFNSEIKHFAVDIALVKDTPIKSVAVGTVVLAEWTSDTGYVIVIKHNHGLLSVYKHNSTIEKSQGDIVQAGEVIAFAGNSGELSTGYHLHFELWIDGYPVDPTNFIDFSQGL
;
A
#
# COMPACT_ATOMS: atom_id res chain seq x y z
N LYS A 1 11.09 5.74 17.32
CA LYS A 1 9.93 6.28 16.56
C LYS A 1 8.62 6.08 17.34
N GLU A 2 8.41 4.93 17.95
CA GLU A 2 7.18 4.62 18.73
C GLU A 2 7.01 5.50 19.98
N ALA A 3 8.09 5.77 20.72
CA ALA A 3 8.07 6.65 21.89
C ALA A 3 7.62 8.09 21.55
N ILE A 4 8.08 8.65 20.44
CA ILE A 4 7.70 9.99 19.97
C ILE A 4 6.21 10.01 19.57
N ARG A 5 5.72 8.97 18.90
CA ARG A 5 4.31 8.84 18.55
C ARG A 5 3.40 8.76 19.79
N ASN A 6 3.82 8.03 20.79
CA ASN A 6 3.09 7.89 22.05
C ASN A 6 3.06 9.22 22.83
N THR A 7 4.12 10.02 22.77
CA THR A 7 4.16 11.35 23.41
C THR A 7 3.16 12.31 22.75
N PHE A 8 3.09 12.34 21.42
CA PHE A 8 2.08 13.14 20.71
C PHE A 8 0.64 12.70 20.97
N LEU A 9 0.40 11.40 21.11
CA LEU A 9 -0.92 10.87 21.49
C LEU A 9 -1.30 11.25 22.91
N LEU A 10 -0.36 11.21 23.86
CA LEU A 10 -0.57 11.64 25.23
C LEU A 10 -0.86 13.14 25.32
N ASP A 11 -0.12 14.00 24.64
CA ASP A 11 -0.35 15.45 24.60
C ASP A 11 -1.72 15.79 24.00
N SER A 12 -2.12 15.07 22.93
CA SER A 12 -3.44 15.21 22.33
C SER A 12 -4.57 14.82 23.29
N LEU A 13 -4.40 13.71 24.01
CA LEU A 13 -5.34 13.23 25.03
C LEU A 13 -5.46 14.20 26.21
N VAL A 14 -4.33 14.67 26.74
CA VAL A 14 -4.30 15.66 27.84
C VAL A 14 -5.02 16.94 27.43
N THR A 15 -4.77 17.46 26.25
CA THR A 15 -5.44 18.64 25.72
C THR A 15 -6.95 18.44 25.57
N LYS A 16 -7.37 17.26 25.13
CA LYS A 16 -8.79 16.88 25.04
C LYS A 16 -9.45 16.82 26.41
N PHE A 17 -8.79 16.22 27.39
CA PHE A 17 -9.28 16.12 28.76
C PHE A 17 -9.42 17.50 29.41
N GLN A 18 -8.44 18.39 29.23
CA GLN A 18 -8.51 19.78 29.75
C GLN A 18 -9.68 20.56 29.17
N LYS A 19 -9.92 20.45 27.85
CA LYS A 19 -11.09 21.08 27.19
C LYS A 19 -12.42 20.53 27.70
N GLN A 20 -12.49 19.24 27.96
CA GLN A 20 -13.68 18.57 28.48
C GLN A 20 -13.97 18.97 29.95
N ASP A 21 -12.93 19.13 30.75
CA ASP A 21 -13.02 19.56 32.14
C ASP A 21 -13.47 21.03 32.24
N GLN A 22 -12.97 21.90 31.35
CA GLN A 22 -13.44 23.28 31.24
C GLN A 22 -14.91 23.37 30.82
N PHE A 23 -15.35 22.51 29.88
CA PHE A 23 -16.74 22.45 29.47
C PHE A 23 -17.67 21.96 30.60
N ILE A 24 -17.27 20.96 31.35
CA ILE A 24 -18.04 20.48 32.52
C ILE A 24 -18.11 21.56 33.60
N LYS A 25 -17.01 22.28 33.84
CA LYS A 25 -16.99 23.41 34.79
C LYS A 25 -17.92 24.53 34.35
N SER A 26 -17.98 24.86 33.06
CA SER A 26 -18.91 25.89 32.53
C SER A 26 -20.38 25.48 32.67
N ILE A 27 -20.70 24.19 32.40
CA ILE A 27 -22.05 23.67 32.61
C ILE A 27 -22.42 23.67 34.10
N LYS A 28 -21.48 23.30 34.96
CA LYS A 28 -21.70 23.27 36.41
C LYS A 28 -21.94 24.65 36.97
N SER A 29 -21.20 25.67 36.50
CA SER A 29 -21.38 27.08 36.84
C SER A 29 -22.74 27.61 36.33
N ALA A 30 -23.17 27.23 35.14
CA ALA A 30 -24.47 27.60 34.58
C ALA A 30 -25.65 26.98 35.31
N LEU A 31 -25.47 25.75 35.85
CA LEU A 31 -26.51 25.02 36.61
C LEU A 31 -26.59 25.41 38.08
N SER A 32 -25.50 25.92 38.67
CA SER A 32 -25.45 26.33 40.10
C SER A 32 -26.03 27.69 40.38
N GLY A 33 -26.42 28.46 39.37
CA GLY A 33 -27.15 29.72 39.53
C GLY A 33 -26.37 30.88 40.20
N GLU A 34 -25.03 30.78 40.27
CA GLU A 34 -24.20 31.75 40.99
C GLU A 34 -23.64 32.87 40.11
N ASN A 35 -24.38 33.40 39.13
CA ASN A 35 -24.04 34.71 38.52
C ASN A 35 -25.22 35.29 37.74
N GLU A 36 -25.91 36.26 38.36
CA GLU A 36 -26.98 37.05 37.77
C GLU A 36 -26.50 38.26 36.94
N SER A 37 -25.32 38.33 36.39
CA SER A 37 -24.85 39.56 35.75
C SER A 37 -24.24 39.48 34.36
N ASP A 38 -24.29 38.33 33.66
CA ASP A 38 -23.59 38.22 32.35
C ASP A 38 -24.29 37.41 31.26
N GLU A 39 -25.62 37.45 31.16
CA GLU A 39 -26.34 36.75 30.07
C GLU A 39 -25.94 37.25 28.65
N GLY A 40 -25.49 38.48 28.51
CA GLY A 40 -25.04 39.05 27.24
C GLY A 40 -23.64 38.53 26.82
N LEU A 41 -22.72 38.52 27.77
CA LEU A 41 -21.34 38.06 27.55
C LEU A 41 -21.26 36.53 27.31
N LEU A 42 -22.08 35.75 28.02
CA LEU A 42 -22.15 34.29 27.87
C LEU A 42 -22.71 33.87 26.50
N LYS A 43 -23.67 34.63 25.95
CA LYS A 43 -24.21 34.38 24.60
C LYS A 43 -23.18 34.67 23.50
N GLU A 44 -22.36 35.70 23.66
CA GLU A 44 -21.34 36.11 22.68
C GLU A 44 -20.11 35.18 22.74
N ILE A 45 -19.68 34.80 23.93
CA ILE A 45 -18.59 33.83 24.15
C ILE A 45 -18.97 32.42 23.62
N ASN A 46 -20.20 31.98 23.86
CA ASN A 46 -20.69 30.69 23.36
C ASN A 46 -20.81 30.67 21.83
N LYS A 47 -21.26 31.77 21.20
CA LYS A 47 -21.37 31.85 19.75
C LYS A 47 -20.01 31.84 19.07
N ASN A 48 -19.05 32.61 19.59
CA ASN A 48 -17.69 32.66 19.05
C ASN A 48 -16.92 31.33 19.27
N ASN A 49 -17.11 30.67 20.41
CA ASN A 49 -16.53 29.36 20.69
C ASN A 49 -17.15 28.23 19.83
N LEU A 50 -18.47 28.30 19.59
CA LEU A 50 -19.15 27.30 18.74
C LEU A 50 -18.73 27.44 17.27
N GLU A 51 -18.59 28.71 16.79
CA GLU A 51 -18.15 28.97 15.42
C GLU A 51 -16.66 28.64 15.22
N SER A 52 -15.80 28.86 16.21
CA SER A 52 -14.39 28.44 16.17
C SER A 52 -14.25 26.94 16.24
N PHE A 53 -15.02 26.28 17.11
CA PHE A 53 -15.05 24.84 17.24
C PHE A 53 -15.55 24.16 15.95
N ASN A 54 -16.64 24.69 15.36
CA ASN A 54 -17.15 24.15 14.09
C ASN A 54 -16.18 24.40 12.93
N ARG A 55 -15.46 25.51 12.90
CA ARG A 55 -14.40 25.77 11.91
C ARG A 55 -13.22 24.81 12.07
N GLU A 56 -12.77 24.58 13.31
CA GLU A 56 -11.67 23.67 13.61
C GLU A 56 -12.06 22.21 13.35
N PHE A 57 -13.28 21.82 13.72
CA PHE A 57 -13.81 20.47 13.45
C PHE A 57 -13.97 20.19 11.96
N ASN A 58 -14.46 21.17 11.18
CA ASN A 58 -14.57 21.03 9.73
C ASN A 58 -13.20 21.03 9.04
N ARG A 59 -12.20 21.78 9.55
CA ARG A 59 -10.81 21.71 9.07
C ARG A 59 -10.19 20.34 9.33
N VAL A 60 -10.35 19.80 10.53
CA VAL A 60 -9.83 18.46 10.90
C VAL A 60 -10.49 17.37 10.05
N LYS A 61 -11.79 17.48 9.81
CA LYS A 61 -12.52 16.53 8.95
C LYS A 61 -12.13 16.65 7.49
N ALA A 62 -11.95 17.87 6.98
CA ALA A 62 -11.48 18.11 5.61
C ALA A 62 -10.03 17.64 5.43
N ASP A 63 -9.13 17.91 6.39
CA ASP A 63 -7.74 17.44 6.38
C ASP A 63 -7.66 15.91 6.45
N SER A 64 -8.52 15.28 7.27
CA SER A 64 -8.59 13.82 7.37
C SER A 64 -9.11 13.16 6.08
N LEU A 65 -10.11 13.76 5.43
CA LEU A 65 -10.63 13.29 4.14
C LEU A 65 -9.60 13.49 3.03
N LEU A 66 -8.95 14.66 3.00
CA LEU A 66 -7.88 14.94 2.03
C LEU A 66 -6.70 13.98 2.19
N ARG A 67 -6.31 13.67 3.43
CA ARG A 67 -5.25 12.68 3.69
C ARG A 67 -5.63 11.26 3.26
N LEU A 68 -6.91 10.87 3.44
CA LEU A 68 -7.42 9.60 2.95
C LEU A 68 -7.43 9.55 1.41
N GLU A 69 -7.84 10.65 0.77
CA GLU A 69 -7.87 10.77 -0.69
C GLU A 69 -6.45 10.74 -1.28
N VAL A 70 -5.52 11.54 -0.72
CA VAL A 70 -4.10 11.53 -1.10
C VAL A 70 -3.46 10.16 -0.82
N MET A 71 -3.76 9.51 0.30
CA MET A 71 -3.27 8.16 0.58
C MET A 71 -3.81 7.12 -0.39
N GLN A 72 -5.03 7.27 -0.89
CA GLN A 72 -5.60 6.39 -1.91
C GLN A 72 -5.02 6.68 -3.29
N GLU A 73 -4.87 7.95 -3.66
CA GLU A 73 -4.24 8.35 -4.92
C GLU A 73 -2.75 7.97 -4.95
N ASP A 74 -1.98 8.26 -3.89
CA ASP A 74 -0.56 7.90 -3.81
C ASP A 74 -0.34 6.38 -3.76
N LYS A 75 -1.29 5.63 -3.20
CA LYS A 75 -1.17 4.18 -3.08
C LYS A 75 -1.29 3.44 -4.42
N TYR A 76 -2.01 4.00 -5.37
CA TYR A 76 -2.34 3.32 -6.62
C TYR A 76 -2.03 4.14 -7.88
N ASN A 77 -1.60 5.38 -7.74
CA ASN A 77 -1.37 6.31 -8.85
C ASN A 77 0.09 6.77 -8.91
N LEU A 78 0.98 5.81 -9.06
CA LEU A 78 2.42 6.08 -9.06
C LEU A 78 2.92 6.88 -10.26
N MET A 79 2.07 7.22 -11.27
CA MET A 79 2.52 8.04 -12.40
C MET A 79 1.44 8.73 -13.24
N PRO A 80 0.76 9.80 -12.79
CA PRO A 80 0.18 10.73 -13.76
C PRO A 80 1.19 11.77 -14.28
N ASN A 81 2.29 12.07 -13.55
CA ASN A 81 3.13 13.22 -13.89
C ASN A 81 4.62 13.16 -13.47
N SER A 82 5.21 12.01 -13.21
CA SER A 82 6.65 11.98 -12.96
C SER A 82 7.39 12.16 -14.28
N LYS A 83 8.03 13.32 -14.45
CA LYS A 83 8.94 13.66 -15.56
C LYS A 83 10.23 12.83 -15.58
N ASN A 84 10.37 11.86 -14.71
CA ASN A 84 11.44 10.88 -14.74
C ASN A 84 10.98 9.68 -15.56
N ASN A 85 11.09 9.81 -16.91
CA ASN A 85 11.00 8.69 -17.85
C ASN A 85 12.18 7.72 -17.62
N VAL A 86 12.20 7.01 -16.49
CA VAL A 86 13.01 5.81 -16.39
C VAL A 86 12.28 4.75 -17.23
N LYS A 87 12.66 4.64 -18.49
CA LYS A 87 12.19 3.53 -19.34
C LYS A 87 12.85 2.26 -18.78
N PHE A 88 12.13 1.56 -17.92
CA PHE A 88 12.52 0.20 -17.54
C PHE A 88 12.41 -0.66 -18.80
N MET A 89 13.51 -1.21 -19.25
CA MET A 89 13.49 -2.27 -20.24
C MET A 89 13.36 -3.58 -19.47
N LEU A 90 12.09 -4.02 -19.28
CA LEU A 90 11.80 -5.25 -18.57
C LEU A 90 11.54 -6.38 -19.56
N PHE A 91 12.08 -7.55 -19.25
CA PHE A 91 11.80 -8.77 -19.99
C PHE A 91 10.51 -9.42 -19.50
N SER A 92 9.78 -10.06 -20.41
CA SER A 92 8.63 -10.86 -19.98
C SER A 92 9.09 -12.04 -19.14
N PRO A 93 8.50 -12.28 -17.95
CA PRO A 93 8.87 -13.39 -17.08
C PRO A 93 8.48 -14.75 -17.68
N ALA A 94 7.40 -14.78 -18.44
CA ALA A 94 6.95 -15.94 -19.20
C ALA A 94 6.03 -15.49 -20.33
N SER A 95 5.88 -16.33 -21.36
CA SER A 95 4.94 -16.10 -22.47
C SER A 95 3.69 -16.95 -22.24
N GLY A 96 2.54 -16.33 -22.14
CA GLY A 96 1.27 -17.02 -21.92
C GLY A 96 0.08 -16.05 -21.97
N LEU A 97 -1.13 -16.58 -21.84
CA LEU A 97 -2.33 -15.76 -21.79
C LEU A 97 -2.56 -15.24 -20.36
N ILE A 98 -2.88 -13.98 -20.23
CA ILE A 98 -3.30 -13.42 -18.96
C ILE A 98 -4.66 -14.03 -18.60
N SER A 99 -4.71 -14.80 -17.53
CA SER A 99 -5.93 -15.41 -16.99
C SER A 99 -6.64 -14.52 -16.00
N GLU A 100 -5.88 -13.75 -15.20
CA GLU A 100 -6.43 -12.77 -14.28
C GLU A 100 -5.56 -11.50 -14.32
N PRO A 101 -6.19 -10.32 -14.61
CA PRO A 101 -5.46 -9.06 -14.67
C PRO A 101 -5.24 -8.46 -13.28
N PHE A 102 -4.34 -7.48 -13.20
CA PHE A 102 -4.16 -6.64 -12.02
C PHE A 102 -5.47 -5.94 -11.65
N ASN A 103 -5.88 -6.04 -10.37
CA ASN A 103 -7.06 -5.38 -9.85
C ASN A 103 -6.88 -4.96 -8.39
N SER A 104 -6.66 -3.67 -8.16
CA SER A 104 -6.44 -3.11 -6.84
C SER A 104 -7.70 -3.10 -5.95
N GLU A 105 -8.89 -3.10 -6.53
CA GLU A 105 -10.16 -3.07 -5.78
C GLU A 105 -10.39 -4.37 -5.00
N ILE A 106 -10.07 -5.51 -5.63
CA ILE A 106 -10.14 -6.83 -4.99
C ILE A 106 -8.82 -7.26 -4.35
N LYS A 107 -7.82 -6.36 -4.33
CA LYS A 107 -6.44 -6.61 -3.81
C LYS A 107 -5.67 -7.71 -4.57
N HIS A 108 -5.99 -7.95 -5.83
CA HIS A 108 -5.19 -8.76 -6.72
C HIS A 108 -4.08 -7.89 -7.33
N PHE A 109 -2.93 -7.83 -6.65
CA PHE A 109 -1.78 -6.97 -7.01
C PHE A 109 -0.83 -7.64 -7.99
N ALA A 110 -1.34 -8.53 -8.82
CA ALA A 110 -0.58 -9.35 -9.74
C ALA A 110 -1.24 -9.42 -11.11
N VAL A 111 -0.50 -9.98 -12.04
CA VAL A 111 -1.05 -10.54 -13.28
C VAL A 111 -0.82 -12.04 -13.22
N ASP A 112 -1.89 -12.82 -13.37
CA ASP A 112 -1.81 -14.26 -13.48
C ASP A 112 -1.68 -14.66 -14.94
N ILE A 113 -0.64 -15.43 -15.26
CA ILE A 113 -0.32 -15.88 -16.61
C ILE A 113 -0.53 -17.39 -16.67
N ALA A 114 -1.51 -17.84 -17.45
CA ALA A 114 -1.75 -19.27 -17.66
C ALA A 114 -0.57 -19.89 -18.43
N LEU A 115 0.01 -20.95 -17.87
CA LEU A 115 1.21 -21.57 -18.38
C LEU A 115 1.06 -23.10 -18.43
N VAL A 116 1.92 -23.74 -19.20
CA VAL A 116 2.09 -25.18 -19.16
C VAL A 116 3.02 -25.52 -18.00
N LYS A 117 2.83 -26.72 -17.40
CA LYS A 117 3.71 -27.23 -16.35
C LYS A 117 5.18 -27.14 -16.77
N ASP A 118 6.02 -26.74 -15.83
CA ASP A 118 7.48 -26.63 -15.99
C ASP A 118 7.93 -25.63 -17.09
N THR A 119 7.07 -24.70 -17.49
CA THR A 119 7.51 -23.57 -18.32
C THR A 119 8.55 -22.74 -17.56
N PRO A 120 9.71 -22.40 -18.18
CA PRO A 120 10.74 -21.62 -17.51
C PRO A 120 10.28 -20.21 -17.19
N ILE A 121 10.44 -19.81 -15.94
CA ILE A 121 10.17 -18.48 -15.43
C ILE A 121 11.48 -17.70 -15.38
N LYS A 122 11.47 -16.48 -15.93
CA LYS A 122 12.65 -15.64 -16.13
C LYS A 122 12.61 -14.38 -15.29
N SER A 123 13.77 -13.92 -14.85
CA SER A 123 13.87 -12.60 -14.19
C SER A 123 13.58 -11.47 -15.17
N VAL A 124 12.75 -10.53 -14.78
CA VAL A 124 12.37 -9.37 -15.62
C VAL A 124 13.51 -8.36 -15.81
N ALA A 125 14.48 -8.32 -14.89
CA ALA A 125 15.64 -7.43 -14.94
C ALA A 125 16.80 -7.99 -14.13
N VAL A 126 17.97 -7.36 -14.24
CA VAL A 126 19.12 -7.64 -13.36
C VAL A 126 18.72 -7.33 -11.92
N GLY A 127 19.06 -8.23 -10.99
CA GLY A 127 18.71 -8.04 -9.58
C GLY A 127 19.37 -9.04 -8.64
N THR A 128 18.98 -8.93 -7.37
CA THR A 128 19.41 -9.84 -6.30
C THR A 128 18.20 -10.53 -5.71
N VAL A 129 18.26 -11.84 -5.56
CA VAL A 129 17.22 -12.64 -4.91
C VAL A 129 17.18 -12.28 -3.42
N VAL A 130 16.07 -11.72 -2.96
CA VAL A 130 15.89 -11.35 -1.54
C VAL A 130 15.09 -12.37 -0.76
N LEU A 131 14.33 -13.22 -1.45
CA LEU A 131 13.60 -14.35 -0.88
C LEU A 131 13.49 -15.47 -1.91
N ALA A 132 13.71 -16.71 -1.48
CA ALA A 132 13.50 -17.91 -2.28
C ALA A 132 13.08 -19.04 -1.31
N GLU A 133 11.78 -19.22 -1.11
CA GLU A 133 11.22 -20.09 -0.08
C GLU A 133 9.95 -20.81 -0.57
N TRP A 134 9.48 -21.73 0.24
CA TRP A 134 8.18 -22.38 0.09
C TRP A 134 7.24 -21.97 1.22
N THR A 135 5.99 -21.63 0.89
CA THR A 135 4.93 -21.38 1.87
C THR A 135 3.68 -22.19 1.55
N SER A 136 2.84 -22.49 2.53
CA SER A 136 1.58 -23.23 2.33
C SER A 136 0.65 -22.51 1.35
N ASP A 137 0.55 -21.20 1.45
CA ASP A 137 -0.41 -20.39 0.71
C ASP A 137 0.03 -20.16 -0.75
N THR A 138 1.29 -19.74 -0.93
CA THR A 138 1.81 -19.30 -2.24
C THR A 138 2.66 -20.35 -2.95
N GLY A 139 2.95 -21.50 -2.30
CA GLY A 139 3.87 -22.49 -2.80
C GLY A 139 5.30 -21.96 -2.88
N TYR A 140 6.06 -22.39 -3.87
CA TYR A 140 7.39 -21.84 -4.12
C TYR A 140 7.32 -20.41 -4.61
N VAL A 141 7.92 -19.50 -3.85
CA VAL A 141 7.96 -18.06 -4.11
C VAL A 141 9.40 -17.57 -4.22
N ILE A 142 9.67 -16.76 -5.24
CA ILE A 142 10.93 -16.04 -5.37
C ILE A 142 10.64 -14.55 -5.49
N VAL A 143 11.42 -13.74 -4.78
CA VAL A 143 11.34 -12.29 -4.78
C VAL A 143 12.70 -11.73 -5.15
N ILE A 144 12.72 -10.82 -6.13
CA ILE A 144 13.97 -10.24 -6.64
C ILE A 144 13.89 -8.72 -6.50
N LYS A 145 14.92 -8.15 -5.88
CA LYS A 145 15.13 -6.71 -5.80
C LYS A 145 16.01 -6.26 -6.97
N HIS A 146 15.50 -5.35 -7.75
CA HIS A 146 16.19 -4.72 -8.87
C HIS A 146 16.68 -3.30 -8.53
N ASN A 147 17.32 -2.64 -9.49
CA ASN A 147 17.69 -1.22 -9.36
C ASN A 147 16.45 -0.31 -9.38
N HIS A 148 16.64 0.94 -8.96
CA HIS A 148 15.61 1.99 -8.99
C HIS A 148 14.32 1.66 -8.22
N GLY A 149 14.43 0.99 -7.07
CA GLY A 149 13.27 0.68 -6.22
C GLY A 149 12.32 -0.39 -6.77
N LEU A 150 12.67 -1.04 -7.90
CA LEU A 150 11.87 -2.09 -8.51
C LEU A 150 12.04 -3.41 -7.77
N LEU A 151 10.92 -4.12 -7.55
CA LEU A 151 10.89 -5.46 -6.97
C LEU A 151 9.89 -6.31 -7.75
N SER A 152 10.25 -7.55 -8.04
CA SER A 152 9.39 -8.52 -8.70
C SER A 152 9.15 -9.76 -7.84
N VAL A 153 7.94 -10.31 -7.90
CA VAL A 153 7.52 -11.47 -7.12
C VAL A 153 6.93 -12.51 -8.06
N TYR A 154 7.36 -13.76 -7.88
CA TYR A 154 6.96 -14.91 -8.70
C TYR A 154 6.48 -16.01 -7.78
N LYS A 155 5.17 -16.38 -7.85
CA LYS A 155 4.56 -17.39 -6.98
C LYS A 155 4.03 -18.59 -7.75
N HIS A 156 3.65 -19.62 -7.02
CA HIS A 156 3.07 -20.88 -7.50
C HIS A 156 4.02 -21.72 -8.38
N ASN A 157 5.34 -21.47 -8.25
CA ASN A 157 6.33 -22.22 -9.01
C ASN A 157 6.38 -23.71 -8.62
N SER A 158 6.81 -24.58 -9.53
CA SER A 158 7.08 -26.00 -9.23
C SER A 158 8.43 -26.17 -8.53
N THR A 159 9.43 -25.42 -8.96
CA THR A 159 10.79 -25.39 -8.39
C THR A 159 11.39 -24.01 -8.50
N ILE A 160 12.40 -23.75 -7.67
CA ILE A 160 13.22 -22.52 -7.70
C ILE A 160 14.66 -22.94 -7.98
N GLU A 161 15.31 -22.25 -8.94
CA GLU A 161 16.69 -22.51 -9.37
C GLU A 161 17.72 -21.57 -8.73
N LYS A 162 17.26 -20.65 -7.89
CA LYS A 162 18.07 -19.61 -7.25
C LYS A 162 17.88 -19.61 -5.75
N SER A 163 18.93 -19.21 -5.04
CA SER A 163 18.91 -19.05 -3.59
C SER A 163 18.92 -17.57 -3.19
N GLN A 164 18.49 -17.29 -1.98
CA GLN A 164 18.60 -15.94 -1.42
C GLN A 164 20.06 -15.47 -1.44
N GLY A 165 20.27 -14.24 -1.93
CA GLY A 165 21.59 -13.63 -2.11
C GLY A 165 22.16 -13.78 -3.52
N ASP A 166 21.61 -14.66 -4.36
CA ASP A 166 22.08 -14.81 -5.74
C ASP A 166 21.79 -13.57 -6.57
N ILE A 167 22.74 -13.25 -7.47
CA ILE A 167 22.57 -12.20 -8.48
C ILE A 167 22.06 -12.86 -9.76
N VAL A 168 21.00 -12.32 -10.35
CA VAL A 168 20.39 -12.80 -11.57
C VAL A 168 20.45 -11.76 -12.68
N GLN A 169 20.58 -12.22 -13.92
CA GLN A 169 20.53 -11.38 -15.11
C GLN A 169 19.10 -11.23 -15.64
N ALA A 170 18.86 -10.18 -16.42
CA ALA A 170 17.59 -10.03 -17.12
C ALA A 170 17.38 -11.20 -18.11
N GLY A 171 16.21 -11.84 -18.10
CA GLY A 171 15.89 -13.00 -18.91
C GLY A 171 16.48 -14.33 -18.44
N GLU A 172 17.21 -14.34 -17.32
CA GLU A 172 17.76 -15.56 -16.72
C GLU A 172 16.64 -16.40 -16.11
N VAL A 173 16.69 -17.74 -16.30
CA VAL A 173 15.73 -18.66 -15.68
C VAL A 173 15.99 -18.73 -14.18
N ILE A 174 14.93 -18.50 -13.40
CA ILE A 174 14.97 -18.40 -11.94
C ILE A 174 14.10 -19.46 -11.26
N ALA A 175 13.08 -19.97 -11.98
CA ALA A 175 12.11 -20.94 -11.50
C ALA A 175 11.42 -21.64 -12.66
N PHE A 176 10.55 -22.60 -12.35
CA PHE A 176 9.67 -23.24 -13.32
C PHE A 176 8.22 -23.13 -12.88
N ALA A 177 7.31 -22.94 -13.85
CA ALA A 177 5.88 -22.79 -13.59
C ALA A 177 5.28 -24.03 -12.94
N GLY A 178 4.42 -23.81 -11.97
CA GLY A 178 3.79 -24.88 -11.19
C GLY A 178 2.33 -24.60 -10.87
N ASN A 179 1.84 -25.35 -9.90
CA ASN A 179 0.53 -25.25 -9.28
C ASN A 179 0.69 -25.49 -7.78
N SER A 180 1.72 -24.92 -7.17
CA SER A 180 2.03 -25.10 -5.76
C SER A 180 1.38 -24.03 -4.89
N GLY A 181 1.05 -24.40 -3.62
CA GLY A 181 0.34 -23.55 -2.67
C GLY A 181 -1.18 -23.69 -2.75
N GLU A 182 -1.83 -23.43 -1.61
CA GLU A 182 -3.29 -23.62 -1.47
C GLU A 182 -4.11 -22.60 -2.26
N LEU A 183 -3.52 -21.43 -2.56
CA LEU A 183 -4.18 -20.38 -3.33
C LEU A 183 -4.08 -20.58 -4.85
N SER A 184 -3.37 -21.62 -5.33
CA SER A 184 -3.26 -21.91 -6.75
C SER A 184 -4.41 -22.78 -7.24
N THR A 185 -5.06 -22.40 -8.34
CA THR A 185 -6.17 -23.13 -8.95
C THR A 185 -5.79 -23.89 -10.23
N GLY A 186 -4.54 -23.78 -10.68
CA GLY A 186 -4.05 -24.40 -11.91
C GLY A 186 -2.61 -23.98 -12.23
N TYR A 187 -2.06 -24.48 -13.34
CA TYR A 187 -0.72 -24.10 -13.77
C TYR A 187 -0.72 -22.65 -14.28
N HIS A 188 -0.18 -21.75 -13.47
CA HIS A 188 -0.02 -20.34 -13.81
C HIS A 188 1.19 -19.75 -13.09
N LEU A 189 1.63 -18.59 -13.52
CA LEU A 189 2.53 -17.71 -12.79
C LEU A 189 1.72 -16.55 -12.22
N HIS A 190 1.71 -16.39 -10.92
CA HIS A 190 1.26 -15.18 -10.26
C HIS A 190 2.45 -14.21 -10.16
N PHE A 191 2.39 -13.13 -10.94
CA PHE A 191 3.49 -12.17 -11.11
C PHE A 191 3.12 -10.80 -10.60
N GLU A 192 3.87 -10.32 -9.60
CA GLU A 192 3.71 -8.97 -9.06
C GLU A 192 4.90 -8.09 -9.42
N LEU A 193 4.62 -6.82 -9.68
CA LEU A 193 5.62 -5.78 -9.87
C LEU A 193 5.38 -4.65 -8.88
N TRP A 194 6.46 -4.21 -8.20
CA TRP A 194 6.39 -3.19 -7.18
C TRP A 194 7.44 -2.12 -7.46
N ILE A 195 7.07 -0.84 -7.36
CA ILE A 195 7.97 0.31 -7.52
C ILE A 195 7.91 1.13 -6.23
N ASP A 196 9.07 1.36 -5.60
CA ASP A 196 9.21 2.13 -4.35
C ASP A 196 8.27 1.68 -3.23
N GLY A 197 7.97 0.36 -3.18
CA GLY A 197 7.10 -0.24 -2.17
C GLY A 197 5.62 -0.23 -2.49
N TYR A 198 5.22 0.18 -3.70
CA TYR A 198 3.84 0.19 -4.16
C TYR A 198 3.63 -0.82 -5.30
N PRO A 199 2.53 -1.59 -5.28
CA PRO A 199 2.20 -2.50 -6.36
C PRO A 199 1.75 -1.70 -7.59
N VAL A 200 2.22 -2.12 -8.75
CA VAL A 200 1.86 -1.51 -10.04
C VAL A 200 1.36 -2.58 -11.00
N ASP A 201 0.49 -2.19 -11.93
CA ASP A 201 0.04 -3.08 -12.98
C ASP A 201 1.20 -3.44 -13.92
N PRO A 202 1.64 -4.72 -13.96
CA PRO A 202 2.77 -5.15 -14.78
C PRO A 202 2.56 -4.94 -16.27
N THR A 203 1.31 -4.91 -16.76
CA THR A 203 1.01 -4.75 -18.18
C THR A 203 1.37 -3.37 -18.73
N ASN A 204 1.55 -2.38 -17.86
CA ASN A 204 2.04 -1.06 -18.23
C ASN A 204 3.54 -1.03 -18.55
N PHE A 205 4.29 -2.07 -18.16
CA PHE A 205 5.75 -2.12 -18.27
C PHE A 205 6.25 -3.29 -19.08
N ILE A 206 5.47 -4.36 -19.21
CA ILE A 206 5.87 -5.64 -19.83
C ILE A 206 4.81 -6.04 -20.85
N ASP A 207 5.27 -6.39 -22.04
CA ASP A 207 4.43 -7.02 -23.07
C ASP A 207 4.52 -8.55 -22.90
N PHE A 208 3.41 -9.15 -22.47
CA PHE A 208 3.29 -10.60 -22.26
C PHE A 208 2.93 -11.36 -23.53
N SER A 209 2.60 -10.68 -24.63
CA SER A 209 2.22 -11.27 -25.91
C SER A 209 3.42 -11.73 -26.76
N GLN A 210 4.63 -11.29 -26.43
CA GLN A 210 5.85 -11.64 -27.17
C GLN A 210 6.31 -13.05 -26.83
N GLY A 211 6.02 -14.01 -27.69
CA GLY A 211 6.50 -15.40 -27.57
C GLY A 211 5.48 -16.48 -27.93
N LEU A 212 4.38 -16.11 -28.54
CA LEU A 212 3.44 -17.04 -29.18
C LEU A 212 3.85 -17.30 -30.63
#